data_8113a1f4b2e0e669eaf2411759bbfa51
#
_entry.id   8113a1f4b2e0e669eaf2411759bbfa51
#
_cell.length_a   1.000
_cell.length_b   1.000
_cell.length_c   1.000
_cell.angle_alpha   90.00
_cell.angle_beta   90.00
_cell.angle_gamma   90.00
#
_symmetry.space_group_name_H-M   'P 1'
#
loop_
_entity.id
_entity.type
_entity.pdbx_description
1 polymer ?
#
loop_
_entity_poly.entity_id
_entity_poly.type
_entity_poly.pdbx_seq_one_letter_code
_entity_poly.pdbx_strand_id
1 'polypeptide(L)'
;LLNCIGGLDIPTSGKVIIDDEVISSYSSDKMIKFRLNNIGFVFQAYNLIPVLTAKENIEMVMLMQGYNKQEMDERSIDLLNEVGMESMSKRRPAELSGGQQQRVAVARALASKPKFILADEPTANLDSKSTAKLLDTMSRLNKQENITFIFSTHDQRVIDRARRVVTLEDGKIIKDIKK
;
A
#
# COMPACT_ATOMS: atom_id res chain seq x y z
N LEU A 1 15.60 -1.64 -0.65
CA LEU A 1 15.09 -2.25 -1.87
C LEU A 1 13.68 -1.75 -2.19
N LEU A 2 12.71 -1.85 -1.24
CA LEU A 2 11.31 -1.45 -1.48
C LEU A 2 11.20 0.02 -1.93
N ASN A 3 11.96 0.92 -1.30
CA ASN A 3 11.99 2.33 -1.67
C ASN A 3 12.52 2.57 -3.10
N CYS A 4 13.52 1.80 -3.53
CA CYS A 4 14.01 1.88 -4.92
C CYS A 4 12.95 1.38 -5.92
N ILE A 5 12.26 0.26 -5.62
CA ILE A 5 11.17 -0.25 -6.46
C ILE A 5 10.04 0.79 -6.56
N GLY A 6 9.76 1.49 -5.46
CA GLY A 6 8.74 2.53 -5.41
C GLY A 6 9.18 3.89 -5.97
N GLY A 7 10.43 4.03 -6.38
CA GLY A 7 10.98 5.31 -6.84
C GLY A 7 11.01 6.40 -5.77
N LEU A 8 11.05 6.00 -4.49
CA LEU A 8 11.29 6.89 -3.34
C LEU A 8 12.78 7.11 -3.12
N ASP A 9 13.61 6.23 -3.69
CA ASP A 9 15.05 6.28 -3.63
C ASP A 9 15.63 5.83 -4.97
N ILE A 10 16.85 6.28 -5.28
CA ILE A 10 17.53 5.96 -6.54
C ILE A 10 18.61 4.90 -6.26
N PRO A 11 18.62 3.77 -7.00
CA PRO A 11 19.66 2.77 -6.82
C PRO A 11 21.02 3.35 -7.21
N THR A 12 22.07 3.09 -6.42
CA THR A 12 23.45 3.49 -6.70
C THR A 12 23.95 2.91 -8.04
N SER A 13 23.47 1.71 -8.38
CA SER A 13 23.77 1.06 -9.67
C SER A 13 22.61 0.12 -10.03
N GLY A 14 22.57 -0.29 -11.30
CA GLY A 14 21.47 -1.12 -11.82
C GLY A 14 20.25 -0.31 -12.27
N LYS A 15 19.16 -1.01 -12.53
CA LYS A 15 17.92 -0.43 -13.07
C LYS A 15 16.71 -1.02 -12.38
N VAL A 16 15.67 -0.20 -12.22
CA VAL A 16 14.33 -0.66 -11.85
C VAL A 16 13.47 -0.61 -13.10
N ILE A 17 12.93 -1.74 -13.49
CA ILE A 17 12.11 -1.89 -14.69
C ILE A 17 10.71 -2.37 -14.26
N ILE A 18 9.67 -1.65 -14.68
CA ILE A 18 8.26 -1.99 -14.43
C ILE A 18 7.52 -1.85 -15.76
N ASP A 19 6.82 -2.90 -16.18
CA ASP A 19 6.09 -2.95 -17.46
C ASP A 19 6.98 -2.50 -18.65
N ASP A 20 8.21 -3.05 -18.73
CA ASP A 20 9.23 -2.75 -19.73
C ASP A 20 9.78 -1.31 -19.73
N GLU A 21 9.32 -0.45 -18.82
CA GLU A 21 9.84 0.89 -18.65
C GLU A 21 10.93 0.96 -17.56
N VAL A 22 12.05 1.62 -17.86
CA VAL A 22 13.14 1.86 -16.89
C VAL A 22 12.77 3.06 -16.03
N ILE A 23 12.07 2.82 -14.93
CA ILE A 23 11.55 3.89 -14.04
C ILE A 23 12.67 4.62 -13.28
N SER A 24 13.80 3.95 -13.02
CA SER A 24 14.96 4.56 -12.36
C SER A 24 15.64 5.68 -13.17
N SER A 25 15.29 5.85 -14.45
CA SER A 25 15.75 6.93 -15.31
C SER A 25 14.74 8.08 -15.46
N TYR A 26 13.60 8.03 -14.78
CA TYR A 26 12.58 9.06 -14.86
C TYR A 26 13.03 10.37 -14.22
N SER A 27 12.62 11.50 -14.81
CA SER A 27 12.70 12.80 -14.14
C SER A 27 11.80 12.80 -12.90
N SER A 28 12.06 13.71 -11.96
CA SER A 28 11.24 13.85 -10.74
C SER A 28 9.76 13.98 -11.05
N ASP A 29 9.39 14.82 -12.02
CA ASP A 29 7.98 15.04 -12.40
C ASP A 29 7.34 13.79 -13.00
N LYS A 30 8.08 13.06 -13.86
CA LYS A 30 7.58 11.81 -14.43
C LYS A 30 7.41 10.75 -13.34
N MET A 31 8.35 10.68 -12.38
CA MET A 31 8.28 9.75 -11.26
C MET A 31 7.11 10.07 -10.31
N ILE A 32 6.84 11.35 -10.01
CA ILE A 32 5.67 11.76 -9.20
C ILE A 32 4.37 11.27 -9.86
N LYS A 33 4.20 11.52 -11.16
CA LYS A 33 3.03 11.07 -11.93
C LYS A 33 2.93 9.55 -11.99
N PHE A 34 4.06 8.86 -12.17
CA PHE A 34 4.11 7.41 -12.20
C PHE A 34 3.67 6.81 -10.86
N ARG A 35 4.21 7.29 -9.74
CA ARG A 35 3.80 6.84 -8.38
C ARG A 35 2.32 7.06 -8.15
N LEU A 36 1.84 8.29 -8.41
CA LEU A 36 0.45 8.67 -8.18
C LEU A 36 -0.55 7.73 -8.88
N ASN A 37 -0.20 7.25 -10.08
CA ASN A 37 -1.12 6.47 -10.90
C ASN A 37 -0.89 4.96 -10.87
N ASN A 38 0.27 4.50 -10.39
CA ASN A 38 0.62 3.07 -10.52
C ASN A 38 0.98 2.40 -9.20
N ILE A 39 1.34 3.16 -8.15
CA ILE A 39 1.88 2.59 -6.92
C ILE A 39 1.06 3.01 -5.71
N GLY A 40 0.56 2.03 -4.96
CA GLY A 40 0.06 2.24 -3.61
C GLY A 40 1.15 1.99 -2.58
N PHE A 41 1.20 2.81 -1.53
CA PHE A 41 2.16 2.62 -0.42
C PHE A 41 1.44 2.36 0.90
N VAL A 42 1.89 1.32 1.59
CA VAL A 42 1.49 1.00 2.96
C VAL A 42 2.74 0.97 3.82
N PHE A 43 2.86 1.91 4.74
CA PHE A 43 4.02 2.06 5.62
C PHE A 43 3.76 1.48 7.02
N GLN A 44 4.81 1.06 7.69
CA GLN A 44 4.76 0.58 9.06
C GLN A 44 4.19 1.65 10.03
N ALA A 45 4.54 2.92 9.85
CA ALA A 45 4.08 4.04 10.66
C ALA A 45 2.74 4.64 10.18
N TYR A 46 1.98 3.93 9.33
CA TYR A 46 0.71 4.35 8.71
C TYR A 46 0.80 5.61 7.84
N ASN A 47 1.54 6.62 8.23
CA ASN A 47 1.72 7.92 7.56
C ASN A 47 0.40 8.56 7.13
N LEU A 48 -0.61 8.47 8.01
CA LEU A 48 -1.87 9.21 7.84
C LEU A 48 -1.66 10.67 8.17
N ILE A 49 -2.34 11.55 7.43
CA ILE A 49 -2.30 12.99 7.69
C ILE A 49 -3.17 13.27 8.92
N PRO A 50 -2.60 13.77 10.03
CA PRO A 50 -3.27 13.79 11.32
C PRO A 50 -4.47 14.74 11.38
N VAL A 51 -4.50 15.78 10.56
CA VAL A 51 -5.59 16.77 10.52
C VAL A 51 -6.77 16.32 9.66
N LEU A 52 -6.57 15.31 8.79
CA LEU A 52 -7.59 14.74 7.93
C LEU A 52 -8.31 13.57 8.62
N THR A 53 -9.59 13.41 8.36
CA THR A 53 -10.36 12.23 8.74
C THR A 53 -9.91 10.98 7.99
N ALA A 54 -10.38 9.81 8.39
CA ALA A 54 -10.13 8.56 7.69
C ALA A 54 -10.55 8.63 6.21
N LYS A 55 -11.73 9.18 5.94
CA LYS A 55 -12.24 9.38 4.58
C LYS A 55 -11.37 10.35 3.77
N GLU A 56 -11.06 11.52 4.32
CA GLU A 56 -10.23 12.52 3.65
C GLU A 56 -8.81 12.04 3.37
N ASN A 57 -8.24 11.20 4.24
CA ASN A 57 -6.95 10.54 3.98
C ASN A 57 -6.99 9.66 2.72
N ILE A 58 -8.11 8.98 2.46
CA ILE A 58 -8.32 8.16 1.27
C ILE A 58 -8.54 9.05 0.05
N GLU A 59 -9.40 10.05 0.18
CA GLU A 59 -9.78 10.96 -0.92
C GLU A 59 -8.63 11.80 -1.44
N MET A 60 -7.65 12.13 -0.59
CA MET A 60 -6.54 13.00 -0.95
C MET A 60 -5.76 12.51 -2.18
N VAL A 61 -5.55 11.19 -2.29
CA VAL A 61 -4.83 10.63 -3.45
C VAL A 61 -5.64 10.80 -4.73
N MET A 62 -6.95 10.57 -4.67
CA MET A 62 -7.86 10.75 -5.80
C MET A 62 -8.00 12.23 -6.20
N LEU A 63 -7.99 13.14 -5.22
CA LEU A 63 -7.97 14.58 -5.48
C LEU A 63 -6.73 14.98 -6.30
N MET A 64 -5.56 14.44 -5.95
CA MET A 64 -4.31 14.66 -6.70
C MET A 64 -4.35 14.08 -8.12
N GLN A 65 -5.16 13.03 -8.34
CA GLN A 65 -5.41 12.45 -9.66
C GLN A 65 -6.46 13.23 -10.48
N GLY A 66 -7.13 14.22 -9.89
CA GLY A 66 -8.14 15.04 -10.55
C GLY A 66 -9.56 14.46 -10.57
N TYR A 67 -9.85 13.48 -9.69
CA TYR A 67 -11.21 12.95 -9.54
C TYR A 67 -12.17 14.03 -9.04
N ASN A 68 -13.42 13.99 -9.52
CA ASN A 68 -14.46 14.86 -9.00
C ASN A 68 -14.96 14.40 -7.63
N LYS A 69 -15.74 15.27 -6.95
CA LYS A 69 -16.19 14.99 -5.58
C LYS A 69 -17.07 13.75 -5.46
N GLN A 70 -17.93 13.50 -6.44
CA GLN A 70 -18.82 12.34 -6.40
C GLN A 70 -18.03 11.03 -6.51
N GLU A 71 -17.08 10.95 -7.46
CA GLU A 71 -16.20 9.79 -7.62
C GLU A 71 -15.38 9.51 -6.36
N MET A 72 -14.86 10.57 -5.72
CA MET A 72 -14.11 10.45 -4.47
C MET A 72 -15.00 9.95 -3.33
N ASP A 73 -16.21 10.50 -3.18
CA ASP A 73 -17.18 10.10 -2.17
C ASP A 73 -17.56 8.61 -2.32
N GLU A 74 -17.95 8.18 -3.51
CA GLU A 74 -18.34 6.80 -3.80
C GLU A 74 -17.17 5.83 -3.50
N ARG A 75 -16.00 6.07 -4.10
CA ARG A 75 -14.85 5.18 -3.94
C ARG A 75 -14.32 5.14 -2.51
N SER A 76 -14.30 6.26 -1.79
CA SER A 76 -13.81 6.29 -0.41
C SER A 76 -14.74 5.54 0.55
N ILE A 77 -16.05 5.62 0.34
CA ILE A 77 -17.04 4.85 1.11
C ILE A 77 -16.88 3.35 0.84
N ASP A 78 -16.79 2.96 -0.43
CA ASP A 78 -16.59 1.56 -0.80
C ASP A 78 -15.32 0.98 -0.16
N LEU A 79 -14.20 1.70 -0.24
CA LEU A 79 -12.94 1.27 0.37
C LEU A 79 -13.00 1.19 1.89
N LEU A 80 -13.69 2.14 2.55
CA LEU A 80 -13.91 2.08 4.00
C LEU A 80 -14.74 0.86 4.39
N ASN A 81 -15.78 0.52 3.62
CA ASN A 81 -16.58 -0.69 3.82
C ASN A 81 -15.72 -1.94 3.66
N GLU A 82 -14.91 -2.01 2.59
CA GLU A 82 -14.01 -3.13 2.29
C GLU A 82 -13.03 -3.44 3.43
N VAL A 83 -12.52 -2.40 4.10
CA VAL A 83 -11.60 -2.57 5.23
C VAL A 83 -12.32 -2.59 6.60
N GLY A 84 -13.67 -2.54 6.62
CA GLY A 84 -14.48 -2.56 7.83
C GLY A 84 -14.30 -1.33 8.71
N MET A 85 -14.26 -0.14 8.08
CA MET A 85 -14.05 1.16 8.72
C MET A 85 -15.15 2.19 8.43
N GLU A 86 -16.30 1.77 7.90
CA GLU A 86 -17.41 2.63 7.50
C GLU A 86 -17.84 3.59 8.64
N SER A 87 -18.11 3.04 9.83
CA SER A 87 -18.54 3.83 11.00
C SER A 87 -17.48 4.81 11.53
N MET A 88 -16.22 4.69 11.04
CA MET A 88 -15.08 5.50 11.48
C MET A 88 -14.68 6.55 10.43
N SER A 89 -15.44 6.71 9.34
CA SER A 89 -15.11 7.59 8.20
C SER A 89 -14.76 9.03 8.60
N LYS A 90 -15.43 9.57 9.62
CA LYS A 90 -15.25 10.94 10.14
C LYS A 90 -14.19 11.05 11.25
N ARG A 91 -13.60 9.94 11.72
CA ARG A 91 -12.58 9.95 12.76
C ARG A 91 -11.24 10.38 12.20
N ARG A 92 -10.47 11.13 13.00
CA ARG A 92 -9.08 11.48 12.72
C ARG A 92 -8.13 10.37 13.21
N PRO A 93 -6.89 10.29 12.71
CA PRO A 93 -5.93 9.28 13.13
C PRO A 93 -5.75 9.14 14.63
N ALA A 94 -5.71 10.24 15.37
CA ALA A 94 -5.58 10.24 16.83
C ALA A 94 -6.76 9.56 17.57
N GLU A 95 -7.91 9.41 16.92
CA GLU A 95 -9.12 8.78 17.47
C GLU A 95 -9.24 7.30 17.04
N LEU A 96 -8.24 6.77 16.31
CA LEU A 96 -8.21 5.42 15.76
C LEU A 96 -7.15 4.56 16.45
N SER A 97 -7.47 3.30 16.71
CA SER A 97 -6.45 2.33 17.14
C SER A 97 -5.41 2.09 16.02
N GLY A 98 -4.23 1.57 16.38
CA GLY A 98 -3.19 1.25 15.39
C GLY A 98 -3.69 0.36 14.25
N GLY A 99 -4.46 -0.69 14.58
CA GLY A 99 -5.06 -1.55 13.56
C GLY A 99 -6.13 -0.87 12.69
N GLN A 100 -6.83 0.13 13.22
CA GLN A 100 -7.76 0.95 12.45
C GLN A 100 -7.00 1.89 11.52
N GLN A 101 -5.95 2.54 12.01
CA GLN A 101 -5.08 3.40 11.18
C GLN A 101 -4.45 2.62 10.02
N GLN A 102 -3.98 1.39 10.29
CA GLN A 102 -3.41 0.53 9.25
C GLN A 102 -4.44 0.18 8.16
N ARG A 103 -5.68 -0.13 8.55
CA ARG A 103 -6.75 -0.39 7.57
C ARG A 103 -7.08 0.84 6.72
N VAL A 104 -7.09 2.02 7.30
CA VAL A 104 -7.23 3.28 6.55
C VAL A 104 -6.04 3.50 5.61
N ALA A 105 -4.80 3.20 6.03
CA ALA A 105 -3.62 3.30 5.18
C ALA A 105 -3.68 2.34 3.99
N VAL A 106 -4.19 1.12 4.17
CA VAL A 106 -4.44 0.17 3.07
C VAL A 106 -5.52 0.69 2.13
N ALA A 107 -6.65 1.21 2.64
CA ALA A 107 -7.71 1.81 1.83
C ALA A 107 -7.17 3.01 1.01
N ARG A 108 -6.35 3.87 1.62
CA ARG A 108 -5.69 4.98 0.93
C ARG A 108 -4.77 4.48 -0.20
N ALA A 109 -4.01 3.42 0.03
CA ALA A 109 -3.14 2.86 -1.00
C ALA A 109 -3.91 2.30 -2.20
N LEU A 110 -5.15 1.85 -2.00
CA LEU A 110 -6.05 1.33 -3.03
C LEU A 110 -6.83 2.42 -3.78
N ALA A 111 -6.89 3.63 -3.21
CA ALA A 111 -7.75 4.71 -3.74
C ALA A 111 -7.39 5.09 -5.18
N SER A 112 -6.09 5.15 -5.49
CA SER A 112 -5.58 5.48 -6.82
C SER A 112 -5.77 4.39 -7.88
N LYS A 113 -6.38 3.23 -7.54
CA LYS A 113 -6.45 2.04 -8.40
C LYS A 113 -5.06 1.65 -8.93
N PRO A 114 -4.07 1.40 -8.06
CA PRO A 114 -2.69 1.18 -8.46
C PRO A 114 -2.53 -0.19 -9.13
N LYS A 115 -1.49 -0.34 -9.96
CA LYS A 115 -1.09 -1.65 -10.52
C LYS A 115 -0.53 -2.58 -9.45
N PHE A 116 0.21 -2.02 -8.48
CA PHE A 116 0.76 -2.76 -7.36
C PHE A 116 0.87 -1.92 -6.10
N ILE A 117 0.92 -2.60 -4.97
CA ILE A 117 1.05 -1.99 -3.64
C ILE A 117 2.35 -2.47 -3.01
N LEU A 118 3.15 -1.52 -2.54
CA LEU A 118 4.35 -1.75 -1.74
C LEU A 118 4.00 -1.62 -0.27
N ALA A 119 4.16 -2.70 0.48
CA ALA A 119 3.81 -2.75 1.91
C ALA A 119 5.05 -3.07 2.74
N ASP A 120 5.49 -2.09 3.52
CA ASP A 120 6.63 -2.19 4.42
C ASP A 120 6.13 -2.49 5.84
N GLU A 121 6.41 -3.71 6.32
CA GLU A 121 5.99 -4.23 7.64
C GLU A 121 4.52 -3.92 8.00
N PRO A 122 3.55 -4.25 7.13
CA PRO A 122 2.16 -3.79 7.30
C PRO A 122 1.45 -4.40 8.52
N THR A 123 2.05 -5.39 9.16
CA THR A 123 1.50 -6.12 10.31
C THR A 123 2.24 -5.87 11.62
N ALA A 124 3.35 -5.12 11.61
CA ALA A 124 4.26 -4.99 12.75
C ALA A 124 3.60 -4.46 14.05
N ASN A 125 2.59 -3.60 13.91
CA ASN A 125 1.91 -2.96 15.05
C ASN A 125 0.50 -3.56 15.31
N LEU A 126 0.24 -4.79 14.83
CA LEU A 126 -1.08 -5.40 14.91
C LEU A 126 -1.06 -6.66 15.78
N ASP A 127 -2.12 -6.84 16.57
CA ASP A 127 -2.40 -8.12 17.21
C ASP A 127 -2.73 -9.21 16.17
N SER A 128 -2.69 -10.47 16.59
CA SER A 128 -2.88 -11.61 15.68
C SER A 128 -4.24 -11.59 14.96
N LYS A 129 -5.31 -11.15 15.63
CA LYS A 129 -6.66 -11.08 15.05
C LYS A 129 -6.77 -9.98 14.01
N SER A 130 -6.20 -8.81 14.29
CA SER A 130 -6.15 -7.68 13.36
C SER A 130 -5.26 -8.00 12.15
N THR A 131 -4.12 -8.67 12.37
CA THR A 131 -3.25 -9.17 11.30
C THR A 131 -4.00 -10.12 10.35
N ALA A 132 -4.68 -11.14 10.89
CA ALA A 132 -5.43 -12.09 10.07
C ALA A 132 -6.46 -11.37 9.20
N LYS A 133 -7.28 -10.48 9.80
CA LYS A 133 -8.28 -9.71 9.08
C LYS A 133 -7.68 -8.83 7.98
N LEU A 134 -6.55 -8.16 8.25
CA LEU A 134 -5.87 -7.32 7.27
C LEU A 134 -5.40 -8.16 6.08
N LEU A 135 -4.73 -9.28 6.33
CA LEU A 135 -4.22 -10.16 5.28
C LEU A 135 -5.36 -10.80 4.45
N ASP A 136 -6.48 -11.16 5.09
CA ASP A 136 -7.67 -11.67 4.39
C ASP A 136 -8.25 -10.58 3.46
N THR A 137 -8.35 -9.34 3.94
CA THR A 137 -8.78 -8.19 3.14
C THR A 137 -7.84 -7.97 1.95
N MET A 138 -6.52 -7.94 2.17
CA MET A 138 -5.54 -7.77 1.08
C MET A 138 -5.58 -8.91 0.07
N SER A 139 -5.77 -10.16 0.52
CA SER A 139 -5.91 -11.33 -0.37
C SER A 139 -7.18 -11.25 -1.22
N ARG A 140 -8.29 -10.81 -0.63
CA ARG A 140 -9.55 -10.60 -1.35
C ARG A 140 -9.42 -9.50 -2.40
N LEU A 141 -8.86 -8.36 -2.04
CA LEU A 141 -8.63 -7.23 -2.93
C LEU A 141 -7.64 -7.55 -4.06
N ASN A 142 -6.58 -8.35 -3.78
CA ASN A 142 -5.70 -8.87 -4.84
C ASN A 142 -6.47 -9.61 -5.92
N LYS A 143 -7.47 -10.42 -5.53
CA LYS A 143 -8.28 -11.21 -6.47
C LYS A 143 -9.33 -10.36 -7.21
N GLN A 144 -9.97 -9.44 -6.49
CA GLN A 144 -11.08 -8.65 -7.03
C GLN A 144 -10.61 -7.53 -7.96
N GLU A 145 -9.55 -6.82 -7.56
CA GLU A 145 -9.02 -5.66 -8.29
C GLU A 145 -7.77 -5.99 -9.13
N ASN A 146 -7.33 -7.27 -9.14
CA ASN A 146 -6.12 -7.74 -9.83
C ASN A 146 -4.85 -6.95 -9.49
N ILE A 147 -4.73 -6.50 -8.22
CA ILE A 147 -3.60 -5.70 -7.72
C ILE A 147 -2.52 -6.63 -7.17
N THR A 148 -1.27 -6.41 -7.54
CA THR A 148 -0.13 -7.14 -6.97
C THR A 148 0.30 -6.49 -5.66
N PHE A 149 0.45 -7.28 -4.59
CA PHE A 149 1.05 -6.83 -3.33
C PHE A 149 2.49 -7.31 -3.22
N ILE A 150 3.41 -6.40 -2.91
CA ILE A 150 4.82 -6.69 -2.63
C ILE A 150 5.09 -6.28 -1.17
N PHE A 151 5.45 -7.27 -0.35
CA PHE A 151 5.69 -7.08 1.07
C PHE A 151 7.20 -7.07 1.38
N SER A 152 7.64 -6.15 2.21
CA SER A 152 8.88 -6.25 2.97
C SER A 152 8.49 -6.65 4.39
N THR A 153 8.84 -7.85 4.85
CA THR A 153 8.41 -8.33 6.17
C THR A 153 9.25 -9.50 6.65
N HIS A 154 9.31 -9.65 7.97
CA HIS A 154 9.80 -10.85 8.67
C HIS A 154 8.67 -11.63 9.37
N ASP A 155 7.41 -11.21 9.20
CA ASP A 155 6.26 -11.86 9.79
C ASP A 155 5.91 -13.16 9.04
N GLN A 156 6.07 -14.31 9.71
CA GLN A 156 5.78 -15.61 9.12
C GLN A 156 4.35 -15.75 8.61
N ARG A 157 3.38 -15.07 9.23
CA ARG A 157 1.97 -15.08 8.82
C ARG A 157 1.75 -14.47 7.44
N VAL A 158 2.55 -13.46 7.08
CA VAL A 158 2.56 -12.85 5.74
C VAL A 158 3.28 -13.76 4.75
N ILE A 159 4.46 -14.27 5.14
CA ILE A 159 5.30 -15.16 4.33
C ILE A 159 4.52 -16.42 3.92
N ASP A 160 3.74 -17.00 4.83
CA ASP A 160 2.96 -18.22 4.56
C ASP A 160 1.87 -18.02 3.52
N ARG A 161 1.33 -16.80 3.40
CA ARG A 161 0.29 -16.43 2.42
C ARG A 161 0.84 -15.94 1.08
N ALA A 162 2.13 -15.63 1.01
CA ALA A 162 2.75 -15.16 -0.23
C ALA A 162 2.90 -16.30 -1.25
N ARG A 163 2.61 -16.02 -2.51
CA ARG A 163 2.80 -16.94 -3.64
C ARG A 163 4.25 -17.02 -4.11
N ARG A 164 5.05 -15.99 -3.82
CA ARG A 164 6.49 -15.95 -4.08
C ARG A 164 7.18 -15.31 -2.90
N VAL A 165 8.28 -15.90 -2.46
CA VAL A 165 9.09 -15.42 -1.34
C VAL A 165 10.52 -15.28 -1.82
N VAL A 166 11.04 -14.04 -1.75
CA VAL A 166 12.44 -13.73 -2.02
C VAL A 166 13.11 -13.40 -0.69
N THR A 167 14.06 -14.21 -0.28
CA THR A 167 14.81 -14.00 0.97
C THR A 167 16.09 -13.23 0.71
N LEU A 168 16.27 -12.14 1.47
CA LEU A 168 17.47 -11.31 1.45
C LEU A 168 18.24 -11.48 2.75
N GLU A 169 19.56 -11.62 2.64
CA GLU A 169 20.51 -11.60 3.75
C GLU A 169 21.70 -10.75 3.34
N ASP A 170 22.08 -9.78 4.18
CA ASP A 170 23.17 -8.83 3.92
C ASP A 170 23.08 -8.16 2.52
N GLY A 171 21.85 -7.82 2.10
CA GLY A 171 21.59 -7.19 0.81
C GLY A 171 21.66 -8.10 -0.42
N LYS A 172 21.89 -9.41 -0.24
CA LYS A 172 21.95 -10.40 -1.32
C LYS A 172 20.73 -11.31 -1.31
N ILE A 173 20.27 -11.68 -2.50
CA ILE A 173 19.21 -12.70 -2.63
C ILE A 173 19.86 -14.06 -2.38
N ILE A 174 19.38 -14.75 -1.32
CA ILE A 174 19.83 -16.09 -0.98
C ILE A 174 18.81 -17.17 -1.35
N LYS A 175 17.55 -16.78 -1.54
CA LYS A 175 16.48 -17.72 -1.88
C LYS A 175 15.36 -17.03 -2.64
N ASP A 176 14.78 -17.72 -3.64
CA ASP A 176 13.61 -17.27 -4.40
C ASP A 176 12.69 -18.47 -4.64
N ILE A 177 11.51 -18.48 -4.02
CA ILE A 177 10.58 -19.62 -4.04
C ILE A 177 9.24 -19.15 -4.55
N LYS A 178 8.72 -19.83 -5.56
CA LYS A 178 7.30 -19.78 -5.96
C LYS A 178 6.58 -20.96 -5.31
N LYS A 179 5.47 -20.65 -4.60
CA LYS A 179 4.56 -21.65 -3.98
C LYS A 179 3.44 -21.98 -4.94
#